data_f3f420b95b4d58bc7299f95aee600593
#
_entry.id   f3f420b95b4d58bc7299f95aee600593
#
_cell.length_a   1.000
_cell.length_b   1.000
_cell.length_c   1.000
_cell.angle_alpha   90.00
_cell.angle_beta   90.00
_cell.angle_gamma   90.00
#
_symmetry.space_group_name_H-M   'P 1'
#
loop_
_entity.id
_entity.type
_entity.pdbx_description
1 polymer ?
#
loop_
_entity_poly.entity_id
_entity_poly.type
_entity_poly.pdbx_seq_one_letter_code
_entity_poly.pdbx_strand_id
1 'polypeptide(L)'
;MPKLQSEPNTRELGQLLRHWRKTRNRSQMEVSLDAGVSQRHFSFIEIGRSVPSRETLIGIANALEVPFRDRNTLLLAAGYAPMYADTGWDEQEMGRKWPRA
;
A
#
# COMPACT_ATOMS: atom_id res chain seq x y z
N MET A 1 -1.47 10.30 -24.53
CA MET A 1 -0.85 10.23 -23.88
C MET A 1 -1.07 9.59 -22.79
N PRO A 2 -0.55 9.15 -22.42
CA PRO A 2 -0.72 8.36 -21.38
C PRO A 2 -0.93 9.04 -20.21
N LYS A 3 -1.68 8.69 -19.56
CA LYS A 3 -1.89 9.29 -18.54
C LYS A 3 -1.23 8.92 -17.54
N LEU A 4 -0.66 8.48 -17.41
CA LEU A 4 0.05 8.28 -16.53
C LEU A 4 -0.38 7.84 -15.39
N GLN A 5 0.24 7.66 -14.56
CA GLN A 5 -0.02 7.15 -13.38
C GLN A 5 -0.82 7.98 -12.53
N SER A 6 -1.20 9.03 -12.92
CA SER A 6 -1.96 9.87 -12.03
C SER A 6 -3.41 9.41 -11.96
N GLU A 7 -3.78 8.46 -12.77
CA GLU A 7 -5.13 8.01 -12.69
C GLU A 7 -5.27 6.79 -11.86
N PRO A 8 -6.06 6.81 -10.79
CA PRO A 8 -6.18 5.65 -9.92
C PRO A 8 -6.97 4.52 -10.58
N ASN A 9 -6.58 3.31 -10.28
CA ASN A 9 -7.34 2.15 -10.65
C ASN A 9 -7.89 1.59 -9.35
N THR A 10 -9.04 2.10 -8.93
CA THR A 10 -9.58 1.77 -7.63
C THR A 10 -9.94 0.31 -7.49
N ARG A 11 -10.35 -0.30 -8.59
CA ARG A 11 -10.70 -1.69 -8.54
C ARG A 11 -9.47 -2.52 -8.31
N GLU A 12 -8.40 -2.25 -9.00
CA GLU A 12 -7.17 -2.98 -8.82
C GLU A 12 -6.62 -2.79 -7.42
N LEU A 13 -6.67 -1.56 -6.92
CA LEU A 13 -6.19 -1.28 -5.57
C LEU A 13 -6.97 -2.10 -4.55
N GLY A 14 -8.28 -2.13 -4.68
CA GLY A 14 -9.10 -2.91 -3.75
C GLY A 14 -8.76 -4.37 -3.78
N GLN A 15 -8.54 -4.91 -4.96
CA GLN A 15 -8.22 -6.32 -5.09
C GLN A 15 -6.86 -6.63 -4.47
N LEU A 16 -5.89 -5.74 -4.64
CA LEU A 16 -4.58 -5.94 -4.07
C LEU A 16 -4.64 -5.90 -2.55
N LEU A 17 -5.40 -4.96 -2.00
CA LEU A 17 -5.51 -4.87 -0.56
C LEU A 17 -6.20 -6.10 0.02
N ARG A 18 -7.22 -6.58 -0.67
CA ARG A 18 -7.92 -7.75 -0.22
C ARG A 18 -7.00 -8.96 -0.27
N HIS A 19 -6.19 -9.05 -1.31
CA HIS A 19 -5.23 -10.13 -1.43
C HIS A 19 -4.26 -10.13 -0.24
N TRP A 20 -3.71 -8.97 0.10
CA TRP A 20 -2.78 -8.90 1.20
C TRP A 20 -3.46 -9.19 2.52
N ARG A 21 -4.69 -8.71 2.69
CA ARG A 21 -5.42 -8.97 3.91
C ARG A 21 -5.65 -10.46 4.10
N LYS A 22 -6.05 -11.14 3.05
CA LYS A 22 -6.27 -12.55 3.16
C LYS A 22 -4.98 -13.32 3.34
N THR A 23 -3.93 -12.89 2.68
CA THR A 23 -2.63 -13.51 2.84
C THR A 23 -2.16 -13.41 4.28
N ARG A 24 -2.43 -12.28 4.94
CA ARG A 24 -2.03 -12.11 6.34
C ARG A 24 -3.09 -12.61 7.31
N ASN A 25 -4.19 -13.12 6.79
CA ASN A 25 -5.26 -13.65 7.63
C ASN A 25 -5.78 -12.61 8.59
N ARG A 26 -6.05 -11.41 8.09
CA ARG A 26 -6.53 -10.30 8.89
C ARG A 26 -7.93 -9.92 8.47
N SER A 27 -8.74 -9.50 9.43
CA SER A 27 -10.08 -9.04 9.10
C SER A 27 -10.04 -7.57 8.72
N GLN A 28 -11.10 -7.09 8.09
CA GLN A 28 -11.18 -5.67 7.77
C GLN A 28 -11.12 -4.83 9.03
N MET A 29 -11.75 -5.28 10.10
CA MET A 29 -11.73 -4.53 11.33
C MET A 29 -10.33 -4.43 11.90
N GLU A 30 -9.59 -5.52 11.90
CA GLU A 30 -8.24 -5.51 12.44
C GLU A 30 -7.35 -4.55 11.66
N VAL A 31 -7.43 -4.60 10.35
CA VAL A 31 -6.61 -3.73 9.53
C VAL A 31 -7.01 -2.28 9.74
N SER A 32 -8.29 -2.00 9.80
CA SER A 32 -8.75 -0.63 9.95
C SER A 32 -8.30 -0.06 11.28
N LEU A 33 -8.34 -0.84 12.33
CA LEU A 33 -7.89 -0.36 13.63
C LEU A 33 -6.40 -0.06 13.60
N ASP A 34 -5.61 -0.96 13.03
CA ASP A 34 -4.18 -0.75 12.98
C ASP A 34 -3.79 0.42 12.08
N ALA A 35 -4.52 0.63 11.03
CA ALA A 35 -4.21 1.69 10.08
C ALA A 35 -4.81 3.03 10.48
N GLY A 36 -5.66 3.04 11.48
CA GLY A 36 -6.27 4.29 11.92
C GLY A 36 -7.35 4.79 10.98
N VAL A 37 -8.06 3.88 10.34
CA VAL A 37 -9.12 4.27 9.41
C VAL A 37 -10.38 3.53 9.81
N SER A 38 -11.54 4.09 9.54
CA SER A 38 -12.78 3.42 9.91
C SER A 38 -12.96 2.17 9.06
N GLN A 39 -13.64 1.20 9.63
CA GLN A 39 -13.89 -0.03 8.90
C GLN A 39 -14.72 0.25 7.65
N ARG A 40 -15.66 1.17 7.75
CA ARG A 40 -16.48 1.52 6.62
C ARG A 40 -15.64 2.09 5.49
N HIS A 41 -14.73 2.98 5.83
CA HIS A 41 -13.87 3.58 4.83
C HIS A 41 -12.98 2.53 4.19
N PHE A 42 -12.40 1.65 5.00
CA PHE A 42 -11.57 0.60 4.48
C PHE A 42 -12.36 -0.31 3.56
N SER A 43 -13.59 -0.62 3.94
CA SER A 43 -14.44 -1.46 3.13
C SER A 43 -14.70 -0.81 1.76
N PHE A 44 -14.94 0.49 1.73
CA PHE A 44 -15.16 1.19 0.49
C PHE A 44 -13.90 1.18 -0.39
N ILE A 45 -12.73 1.23 0.24
CA ILE A 45 -11.50 1.15 -0.52
C ILE A 45 -11.37 -0.23 -1.17
N GLU A 46 -11.71 -1.27 -0.42
CA GLU A 46 -11.57 -2.63 -0.96
C GLU A 46 -12.52 -2.92 -2.12
N ILE A 47 -13.69 -2.30 -2.11
CA ILE A 47 -14.60 -2.56 -3.20
C ILE A 47 -14.45 -1.55 -4.34
N GLY A 48 -13.46 -0.68 -4.23
CA GLY A 48 -13.16 0.21 -5.33
C GLY A 48 -13.97 1.47 -5.38
N ARG A 49 -14.65 1.82 -4.29
CA ARG A 49 -15.47 3.01 -4.28
C ARG A 49 -14.79 4.24 -3.72
N SER A 50 -13.62 4.07 -3.16
CA SER A 50 -12.93 5.17 -2.53
C SER A 50 -11.44 5.03 -2.74
N VAL A 51 -10.75 6.16 -2.88
CA VAL A 51 -9.31 6.16 -2.99
C VAL A 51 -8.76 6.71 -1.69
N PRO A 52 -7.90 5.99 -1.00
CA PRO A 52 -7.36 6.49 0.26
C PRO A 52 -6.34 7.59 -0.02
N SER A 53 -6.10 8.43 0.99
CA SER A 53 -5.00 9.36 0.88
C SER A 53 -3.70 8.58 0.91
N ARG A 54 -2.61 9.24 0.53
CA ARG A 54 -1.33 8.57 0.54
C ARG A 54 -0.99 8.07 1.94
N GLU A 55 -1.22 8.89 2.95
CA GLU A 55 -0.92 8.49 4.31
C GLU A 55 -1.76 7.34 4.76
N THR A 56 -3.02 7.33 4.40
CA THR A 56 -3.90 6.24 4.77
C THR A 56 -3.44 4.95 4.10
N LEU A 57 -3.05 5.05 2.84
CA LEU A 57 -2.61 3.87 2.13
C LEU A 57 -1.32 3.31 2.73
N ILE A 58 -0.40 4.19 3.12
CA ILE A 58 0.82 3.74 3.76
C ILE A 58 0.50 3.08 5.10
N GLY A 59 -0.45 3.65 5.84
CA GLY A 59 -0.87 3.03 7.10
C GLY A 59 -1.45 1.64 6.90
N ILE A 60 -2.23 1.47 5.84
CA ILE A 60 -2.80 0.17 5.54
C ILE A 60 -1.68 -0.80 5.15
N ALA A 61 -0.72 -0.34 4.36
CA ALA A 61 0.39 -1.19 3.95
C ALA A 61 1.22 -1.61 5.15
N ASN A 62 1.38 -0.72 6.12
CA ASN A 62 2.09 -1.06 7.34
C ASN A 62 1.31 -2.10 8.13
N ALA A 63 0.01 -1.93 8.25
CA ALA A 63 -0.82 -2.85 9.00
C ALA A 63 -0.79 -4.24 8.37
N LEU A 64 -0.69 -4.30 7.06
CA LEU A 64 -0.66 -5.57 6.36
C LEU A 64 0.75 -6.07 6.12
N GLU A 65 1.74 -5.31 6.55
CA GLU A 65 3.15 -5.70 6.41
C GLU A 65 3.47 -6.04 4.97
N VAL A 66 3.03 -5.18 4.07
CA VAL A 66 3.27 -5.38 2.66
C VAL A 66 4.74 -5.10 2.39
N PRO A 67 5.44 -5.97 1.65
CA PRO A 67 6.84 -5.71 1.35
C PRO A 67 7.01 -4.41 0.58
N PHE A 68 8.14 -3.75 0.78
CA PHE A 68 8.36 -2.43 0.20
C PHE A 68 8.16 -2.41 -1.31
N ARG A 69 8.63 -3.43 -1.97
CA ARG A 69 8.50 -3.50 -3.40
C ARG A 69 7.04 -3.50 -3.84
N ASP A 70 6.20 -4.21 -3.10
CA ASP A 70 4.80 -4.28 -3.43
C ASP A 70 4.05 -3.03 -3.03
N ARG A 71 4.63 -2.22 -2.14
CA ARG A 71 3.98 -0.97 -1.76
C ARG A 71 3.94 0.02 -2.91
N ASN A 72 4.98 0.00 -3.75
CA ASN A 72 4.94 0.87 -4.92
C ASN A 72 3.81 0.48 -5.85
N THR A 73 3.52 -0.80 -5.96
CA THR A 73 2.39 -1.25 -6.76
C THR A 73 1.08 -0.71 -6.20
N LEU A 74 0.95 -0.71 -4.88
CA LEU A 74 -0.25 -0.15 -4.26
C LEU A 74 -0.36 1.34 -4.52
N LEU A 75 0.75 2.04 -4.39
CA LEU A 75 0.74 3.48 -4.61
C LEU A 75 0.37 3.81 -6.04
N LEU A 76 0.93 3.09 -6.98
CA LEU A 76 0.62 3.32 -8.38
C LEU A 76 -0.85 3.03 -8.66
N ALA A 77 -1.39 1.97 -8.08
CA ALA A 77 -2.80 1.65 -8.30
C ALA A 77 -3.70 2.74 -7.74
N ALA A 78 -3.25 3.43 -6.69
CA ALA A 78 -4.02 4.51 -6.11
C ALA A 78 -3.82 5.83 -6.83
N GLY A 79 -2.94 5.86 -7.83
CA GLY A 79 -2.69 7.08 -8.58
C GLY A 79 -1.58 7.94 -8.01
N TYR A 80 -0.77 7.38 -7.12
CA TYR A 80 0.32 8.11 -6.51
C TYR A 80 1.66 7.66 -7.08
N ALA A 81 2.65 8.50 -6.96
CA ALA A 81 3.99 8.15 -7.40
C ALA A 81 4.62 7.15 -6.43
N PRO A 82 5.48 6.28 -6.89
CA PRO A 82 6.15 5.33 -6.00
C PRO A 82 7.03 6.07 -5.02
N MET A 83 7.06 5.59 -3.80
CA MET A 83 7.85 6.23 -2.76
C MET A 83 9.03 5.39 -2.31
N TYR A 84 8.99 4.11 -2.55
CA TYR A 84 10.02 3.23 -2.02
C TYR A 84 11.06 2.93 -3.09
N ALA A 85 12.30 2.92 -2.70
CA ALA A 85 13.36 2.69 -3.65
C ALA A 85 13.25 1.28 -4.22
N ASP A 86 13.31 1.19 -5.52
CA ASP A 86 13.25 -0.10 -6.14
C ASP A 86 14.41 -0.17 -7.09
N THR A 87 15.59 0.11 -6.59
CA THR A 87 16.75 0.17 -7.43
C THR A 87 17.57 -1.04 -7.17
N GLY A 88 18.68 -1.09 -7.69
CA GLY A 88 19.50 -2.23 -7.51
C GLY A 88 20.00 -2.38 -6.12
N TRP A 89 19.99 -1.36 -5.30
CA TRP A 89 20.47 -1.54 -3.97
C TRP A 89 19.27 -1.59 -3.09
N ASP A 90 19.19 -2.52 -2.29
CA ASP A 90 18.03 -2.77 -1.53
C ASP A 90 18.26 -2.50 -0.09
N GLU A 91 17.36 -2.84 0.73
CA GLU A 91 17.48 -2.54 2.09
C GLU A 91 18.64 -3.18 2.72
N GLN A 92 19.04 -4.34 2.32
CA GLN A 92 20.10 -4.91 2.92
C GLN A 92 21.34 -4.20 2.59
N GLU A 93 21.46 -3.67 1.44
CA GLU A 93 22.58 -2.89 1.11
C GLU A 93 22.60 -1.64 1.90
N MET A 94 21.48 -1.02 2.07
CA MET A 94 21.43 0.13 2.91
C MET A 94 21.83 -0.18 4.29
N GLY A 95 21.37 -1.26 4.82
CA GLY A 95 21.68 -1.61 6.16
C GLY A 95 23.15 -1.83 6.37
N ARG A 96 23.82 -2.30 5.38
CA ARG A 96 25.22 -2.49 5.51
C ARG A 96 25.97 -1.22 5.41
N LYS A 97 25.56 -0.35 4.58
CA LYS A 97 26.24 0.87 4.46
C LYS A 97 26.06 1.79 5.54
N TRP A 98 24.99 1.80 6.04
CA TRP A 98 24.80 2.75 7.08
C TRP A 98 25.40 2.37 8.22
N PRO A 99 25.76 2.47 8.53
CA PRO A 99 26.34 2.12 9.50
C PRO A 99 26.18 2.14 10.33
N ARG A 100 26.12 1.76 9.99
CA ARG A 100 26.10 1.56 10.41
C ARG A 100 26.80 1.94 10.78
N ALA A 101 27.08 2.37 10.54
CA ALA A 101 27.62 2.64 10.74
C ALA A 101 27.69 2.81 10.62
#